data_196b9fbace08093db72b82ad87823603
#
_entry.id   196b9fbace08093db72b82ad87823603
#
_cell.length_a   1.000
_cell.length_b   1.000
_cell.length_c   1.000
_cell.angle_alpha   90.00
_cell.angle_beta   90.00
_cell.angle_gamma   90.00
#
_symmetry.space_group_name_H-M   'P 1'
#
loop_
_entity.id
_entity.type
_entity.pdbx_description
1 polymer ?
#
loop_
_entity_poly.entity_id
_entity_poly.type
_entity_poly.pdbx_seq_one_letter_code
_entity_poly.pdbx_strand_id
1 'polypeptide(L)'
;FIIGRILNPKAGIKVIPIQKTLDGHSEWNRKENSQQSQKMFLIKKNTLNTDANDMVISIGITHDIDADVRDFIDNSELKVGIYENFLLEDHGTDAIRNGAHAWALAKQINNEIGKRTGKLKRGTLHIFIAGPNSVMFYLGMQSIMYGKVQLYEYDVTPTQEYGGSYYPTISFPQEGEF
;
A
#
# COMPACT_ATOMS: atom_id res chain seq x y z
N PHE A 1 6.47 0.44 5.51
CA PHE A 1 6.68 1.38 4.40
C PHE A 1 7.91 2.25 4.62
N ILE A 2 8.01 2.99 5.72
CA ILE A 2 9.10 3.93 6.03
C ILE A 2 10.47 3.27 5.95
N ILE A 3 10.65 2.15 6.66
CA ILE A 3 11.91 1.38 6.66
C ILE A 3 12.28 0.98 5.23
N GLY A 4 11.31 0.52 4.42
CA GLY A 4 11.54 0.19 3.02
C GLY A 4 11.97 1.39 2.18
N ARG A 5 11.39 2.57 2.42
CA ARG A 5 11.76 3.81 1.73
C ARG A 5 13.18 4.26 2.05
N ILE A 6 13.58 4.16 3.32
CA ILE A 6 14.96 4.49 3.77
C ILE A 6 15.95 3.46 3.22
N LEU A 7 15.64 2.16 3.35
CA LEU A 7 16.48 1.05 2.91
C LEU A 7 16.19 0.63 1.46
N ASN A 8 15.91 1.61 0.59
CA ASN A 8 15.66 1.36 -0.83
C ASN A 8 16.92 0.83 -1.54
N PRO A 9 16.80 0.30 -2.78
CA PRO A 9 17.94 -0.30 -3.49
C PRO A 9 19.15 0.63 -3.70
N LYS A 10 18.93 1.95 -3.67
CA LYS A 10 20.03 2.93 -3.80
C LYS A 10 20.85 3.11 -2.52
N ALA A 11 20.32 2.67 -1.37
CA ALA A 11 21.05 2.73 -0.11
C ALA A 11 22.25 1.76 -0.05
N GLY A 12 22.38 0.84 -1.01
CA GLY A 12 23.49 -0.12 -1.06
C GLY A 12 23.43 -1.23 0.00
N ILE A 13 22.35 -1.29 0.81
CA ILE A 13 22.17 -2.24 1.89
C ILE A 13 21.26 -3.38 1.41
N LYS A 14 21.72 -4.62 1.57
CA LYS A 14 20.88 -5.81 1.33
C LYS A 14 20.00 -6.05 2.57
N VAL A 15 18.70 -5.97 2.40
CA VAL A 15 17.72 -6.23 3.46
C VAL A 15 16.79 -7.36 3.02
N ILE A 16 16.53 -8.29 3.92
CA ILE A 16 15.57 -9.37 3.75
C ILE A 16 14.60 -9.28 4.92
N PRO A 17 13.29 -9.05 4.68
CA PRO A 17 12.31 -9.06 5.76
C PRO A 17 12.17 -10.46 6.37
N ILE A 18 12.04 -10.51 7.69
CA ILE A 18 11.63 -11.71 8.42
C ILE A 18 10.14 -11.55 8.72
N GLN A 19 9.33 -12.42 8.15
CA GLN A 19 7.88 -12.42 8.34
C GLN A 19 7.51 -13.49 9.36
N LYS A 20 6.67 -13.11 10.34
CA LYS A 20 6.03 -14.08 11.24
C LYS A 20 4.95 -14.83 10.45
N THR A 21 5.01 -16.16 10.49
CA THR A 21 4.05 -17.07 9.87
C THR A 21 3.42 -17.94 10.95
N LEU A 22 2.44 -18.78 10.60
CA LEU A 22 1.83 -19.73 11.54
C LEU A 22 2.85 -20.72 12.10
N ASP A 23 3.83 -21.13 11.27
CA ASP A 23 4.88 -22.10 11.62
C ASP A 23 6.13 -21.46 12.24
N GLY A 24 6.10 -20.15 12.56
CA GLY A 24 7.24 -19.43 13.15
C GLY A 24 7.66 -18.22 12.36
N HIS A 25 8.95 -18.09 12.05
CA HIS A 25 9.51 -16.97 11.31
C HIS A 25 10.16 -17.47 10.01
N SER A 26 9.90 -16.78 8.91
CA SER A 26 10.45 -17.08 7.60
C SER A 26 11.16 -15.86 7.00
N GLU A 27 12.33 -16.08 6.39
CA GLU A 27 13.00 -15.07 5.58
C GLU A 27 12.24 -14.89 4.25
N TRP A 28 11.76 -13.70 3.99
CA TRP A 28 11.06 -13.38 2.75
C TRP A 28 11.99 -12.72 1.74
N ASN A 29 12.67 -13.55 0.96
CA ASN A 29 13.57 -13.09 -0.07
C ASN A 29 12.81 -12.80 -1.38
N ARG A 30 12.98 -11.60 -1.95
CA ARG A 30 12.37 -11.20 -3.23
C ARG A 30 12.82 -12.04 -4.45
N LYS A 31 13.89 -12.82 -4.31
CA LYS A 31 14.46 -13.67 -5.37
C LYS A 31 14.16 -15.15 -5.20
N GLU A 32 13.26 -15.52 -4.27
CA GLU A 32 12.86 -16.91 -4.15
C GLU A 32 12.22 -17.42 -5.44
N ASN A 33 12.68 -18.60 -5.90
CA ASN A 33 12.05 -19.29 -7.01
C ASN A 33 10.70 -19.87 -6.55
N SER A 34 9.60 -19.19 -6.85
CA SER A 34 8.28 -19.81 -6.69
C SER A 34 7.94 -20.53 -7.99
N GLN A 35 7.88 -21.86 -7.93
CA GLN A 35 7.40 -22.70 -9.05
C GLN A 35 5.86 -22.62 -9.22
N GLN A 36 5.15 -21.98 -8.31
CA GLN A 36 3.70 -21.83 -8.36
C GLN A 36 3.31 -20.49 -9.00
N SER A 37 2.26 -20.56 -9.83
CA SER A 37 1.59 -19.35 -10.34
C SER A 37 1.15 -18.48 -9.16
N GLN A 38 1.70 -17.28 -9.08
CA GLN A 38 1.37 -16.33 -8.01
C GLN A 38 0.12 -15.55 -8.43
N LYS A 39 -0.88 -15.53 -7.53
CA LYS A 39 -2.06 -14.68 -7.75
C LYS A 39 -1.68 -13.22 -7.62
N MET A 40 -2.24 -12.41 -8.48
CA MET A 40 -2.01 -10.97 -8.52
C MET A 40 -3.29 -10.23 -8.11
N PHE A 41 -3.19 -8.94 -7.86
CA PHE A 41 -4.37 -8.13 -7.56
C PHE A 41 -5.31 -8.04 -8.75
N LEU A 42 -6.60 -8.18 -8.48
CA LEU A 42 -7.66 -7.60 -9.30
C LEU A 42 -7.73 -6.11 -9.00
N ILE A 43 -7.67 -5.29 -10.04
CA ILE A 43 -7.63 -3.84 -9.89
C ILE A 43 -8.91 -3.24 -10.44
N LYS A 44 -9.63 -2.51 -9.58
CA LYS A 44 -10.80 -1.72 -9.98
C LYS A 44 -10.44 -0.23 -9.89
N LYS A 45 -10.66 0.50 -10.97
CA LYS A 45 -10.35 1.94 -11.07
C LYS A 45 -11.61 2.75 -11.25
N ASN A 46 -11.76 3.80 -10.45
CA ASN A 46 -12.87 4.72 -10.48
C ASN A 46 -12.35 6.17 -10.56
N THR A 47 -12.88 6.96 -11.47
CA THR A 47 -12.71 8.41 -11.48
C THR A 47 -13.82 9.01 -10.63
N LEU A 48 -13.46 9.68 -9.53
CA LEU A 48 -14.42 10.29 -8.60
C LEU A 48 -14.64 11.77 -8.93
N ASN A 49 -13.54 12.50 -9.20
CA ASN A 49 -13.61 13.91 -9.53
C ASN A 49 -12.51 14.27 -10.53
N THR A 50 -12.90 14.70 -11.74
CA THR A 50 -11.96 15.09 -12.79
C THR A 50 -11.15 16.35 -12.45
N ASP A 51 -11.59 17.16 -11.53
CA ASP A 51 -10.90 18.41 -11.14
C ASP A 51 -9.94 18.23 -9.97
N ALA A 52 -10.05 17.12 -9.24
CA ALA A 52 -9.17 16.81 -8.14
C ALA A 52 -7.81 16.22 -8.59
N ASN A 53 -6.81 16.38 -7.73
CA ASN A 53 -5.43 15.99 -8.02
C ASN A 53 -4.98 14.74 -7.25
N ASP A 54 -5.67 14.40 -6.17
CA ASP A 54 -5.25 13.33 -5.29
C ASP A 54 -5.72 11.96 -5.79
N MET A 55 -4.93 10.95 -5.48
CA MET A 55 -5.24 9.57 -5.80
C MET A 55 -5.30 8.77 -4.50
N VAL A 56 -6.34 7.96 -4.36
CA VAL A 56 -6.46 6.99 -3.27
C VAL A 56 -6.23 5.59 -3.82
N ILE A 57 -5.47 4.78 -3.10
CA ILE A 57 -5.38 3.33 -3.31
C ILE A 57 -5.77 2.59 -2.03
N SER A 58 -6.65 1.60 -2.16
CA SER A 58 -6.93 0.60 -1.13
C SER A 58 -6.33 -0.74 -1.53
N ILE A 59 -5.68 -1.42 -0.59
CA ILE A 59 -4.94 -2.66 -0.83
C ILE A 59 -5.46 -3.72 0.15
N GLY A 60 -6.31 -4.63 -0.34
CA GLY A 60 -6.89 -5.74 0.41
C GLY A 60 -6.13 -7.04 0.15
N ILE A 61 -5.32 -7.48 1.11
CA ILE A 61 -4.56 -8.74 1.05
C ILE A 61 -5.09 -9.72 2.07
N THR A 62 -5.30 -9.29 3.31
CA THR A 62 -5.85 -10.13 4.38
C THR A 62 -7.36 -10.12 4.39
N HIS A 63 -7.98 -9.02 4.03
CA HIS A 63 -9.42 -8.84 3.84
C HIS A 63 -9.70 -7.67 2.90
N ASP A 64 -10.91 -7.63 2.37
CA ASP A 64 -11.37 -6.51 1.55
C ASP A 64 -11.64 -5.28 2.42
N ILE A 65 -11.10 -4.14 2.02
CA ILE A 65 -11.26 -2.85 2.70
C ILE A 65 -11.90 -1.79 1.80
N ASP A 66 -12.45 -2.19 0.62
CA ASP A 66 -13.02 -1.25 -0.35
C ASP A 66 -14.15 -0.41 0.27
N ALA A 67 -15.06 -1.06 1.01
CA ALA A 67 -16.20 -0.38 1.62
C ALA A 67 -15.75 0.62 2.69
N ASP A 68 -14.84 0.21 3.59
CA ASP A 68 -14.38 1.07 4.70
C ASP A 68 -13.62 2.30 4.18
N VAL A 69 -12.79 2.11 3.11
CA VAL A 69 -12.05 3.23 2.51
C VAL A 69 -12.99 4.19 1.77
N ARG A 70 -14.03 3.69 1.10
CA ARG A 70 -15.05 4.54 0.47
C ARG A 70 -15.82 5.35 1.50
N ASP A 71 -16.25 4.70 2.57
CA ASP A 71 -16.93 5.38 3.67
C ASP A 71 -16.05 6.49 4.28
N PHE A 72 -14.76 6.20 4.48
CA PHE A 72 -13.79 7.21 4.91
C PHE A 72 -13.68 8.38 3.93
N ILE A 73 -13.60 8.12 2.62
CA ILE A 73 -13.52 9.18 1.59
C ILE A 73 -14.78 10.05 1.64
N ASP A 74 -15.96 9.43 1.70
CA ASP A 74 -17.25 10.11 1.65
C ASP A 74 -17.49 10.98 2.90
N ASN A 75 -16.93 10.60 4.06
CA ASN A 75 -17.03 11.33 5.32
C ASN A 75 -15.84 12.26 5.61
N SER A 76 -14.85 12.34 4.71
CA SER A 76 -13.67 13.18 4.84
C SER A 76 -13.72 14.40 3.91
N GLU A 77 -12.79 15.35 4.14
CA GLU A 77 -12.60 16.50 3.24
C GLU A 77 -11.68 16.21 2.04
N LEU A 78 -11.32 14.95 1.80
CA LEU A 78 -10.41 14.57 0.73
C LEU A 78 -11.01 14.84 -0.64
N LYS A 79 -10.27 15.55 -1.48
CA LYS A 79 -10.66 15.81 -2.87
C LYS A 79 -9.97 14.80 -3.80
N VAL A 80 -10.57 13.62 -3.88
CA VAL A 80 -10.02 12.48 -4.61
C VAL A 80 -10.38 12.53 -6.09
N GLY A 81 -9.36 12.55 -6.95
CA GLY A 81 -9.54 12.48 -8.41
C GLY A 81 -9.77 11.05 -8.88
N ILE A 82 -8.92 10.13 -8.42
CA ILE A 82 -8.96 8.72 -8.79
C ILE A 82 -8.89 7.85 -7.55
N TYR A 83 -9.72 6.81 -7.53
CA TYR A 83 -9.68 5.74 -6.57
C TYR A 83 -9.37 4.41 -7.27
N GLU A 84 -8.34 3.69 -6.80
CA GLU A 84 -8.00 2.35 -7.28
C GLU A 84 -8.04 1.35 -6.12
N ASN A 85 -8.88 0.31 -6.27
CA ASN A 85 -8.94 -0.81 -5.33
C ASN A 85 -8.13 -1.99 -5.86
N PHE A 86 -7.15 -2.44 -5.07
CA PHE A 86 -6.32 -3.61 -5.29
C PHE A 86 -6.79 -4.73 -4.35
N LEU A 87 -7.55 -5.68 -4.85
CA LEU A 87 -8.02 -6.81 -4.06
C LEU A 87 -7.36 -8.09 -4.52
N LEU A 88 -6.72 -8.80 -3.61
CA LEU A 88 -6.23 -10.14 -3.88
C LEU A 88 -7.42 -11.12 -3.86
N GLU A 89 -7.64 -11.84 -4.96
CA GLU A 89 -8.85 -12.67 -5.17
C GLU A 89 -9.07 -13.68 -4.03
N ASP A 90 -7.99 -14.37 -3.62
CA ASP A 90 -8.01 -15.26 -2.46
C ASP A 90 -7.38 -14.56 -1.26
N HIS A 91 -7.93 -13.42 -0.87
CA HIS A 91 -7.45 -12.67 0.29
C HIS A 91 -7.62 -13.48 1.59
N GLY A 92 -6.70 -13.30 2.52
CA GLY A 92 -6.67 -14.01 3.79
C GLY A 92 -5.31 -13.90 4.46
N THR A 93 -5.21 -14.39 5.70
CA THR A 93 -3.96 -14.32 6.48
C THR A 93 -2.79 -15.07 5.83
N ASP A 94 -3.09 -16.12 5.06
CA ASP A 94 -2.11 -16.97 4.37
C ASP A 94 -2.04 -16.72 2.85
N ALA A 95 -2.67 -15.63 2.37
CA ALA A 95 -2.73 -15.31 0.95
C ALA A 95 -1.35 -15.10 0.31
N ILE A 96 -0.38 -14.65 1.10
CA ILE A 96 1.02 -14.48 0.68
C ILE A 96 1.89 -15.47 1.44
N ARG A 97 2.61 -16.31 0.72
CA ARG A 97 3.41 -17.41 1.30
C ARG A 97 4.91 -17.19 1.27
N ASN A 98 5.42 -16.25 0.47
CA ASN A 98 6.86 -16.01 0.33
C ASN A 98 7.19 -14.59 -0.11
N GLY A 99 8.48 -14.24 -0.01
CA GLY A 99 8.97 -12.91 -0.32
C GLY A 99 8.90 -12.54 -1.81
N ALA A 100 8.99 -13.51 -2.71
CA ALA A 100 8.88 -13.27 -4.15
C ALA A 100 7.45 -12.83 -4.53
N HIS A 101 6.43 -13.46 -3.92
CA HIS A 101 5.04 -13.08 -4.12
C HIS A 101 4.77 -11.67 -3.54
N ALA A 102 5.21 -11.40 -2.31
CA ALA A 102 5.09 -10.08 -1.70
C ALA A 102 5.75 -8.98 -2.56
N TRP A 103 6.93 -9.28 -3.13
CA TRP A 103 7.62 -8.38 -4.05
C TRP A 103 6.85 -8.16 -5.35
N ALA A 104 6.29 -9.24 -5.95
CA ALA A 104 5.51 -9.16 -7.19
C ALA A 104 4.26 -8.28 -7.01
N LEU A 105 3.56 -8.44 -5.88
CA LEU A 105 2.39 -7.61 -5.54
C LEU A 105 2.77 -6.14 -5.34
N ALA A 106 3.84 -5.86 -4.59
CA ALA A 106 4.35 -4.50 -4.43
C ALA A 106 4.76 -3.87 -5.78
N LYS A 107 5.33 -4.67 -6.68
CA LYS A 107 5.69 -4.23 -8.03
C LYS A 107 4.45 -3.94 -8.89
N GLN A 108 3.38 -4.72 -8.77
CA GLN A 108 2.13 -4.46 -9.48
C GLN A 108 1.55 -3.11 -9.04
N ILE A 109 1.45 -2.84 -7.73
CA ILE A 109 1.00 -1.55 -7.19
C ILE A 109 1.89 -0.41 -7.71
N ASN A 110 3.22 -0.57 -7.62
CA ASN A 110 4.18 0.43 -8.09
C ASN A 110 3.98 0.77 -9.59
N ASN A 111 3.70 -0.24 -10.42
CA ASN A 111 3.46 -0.03 -11.84
C ASN A 111 2.19 0.79 -12.09
N GLU A 112 1.11 0.57 -11.33
CA GLU A 112 -0.12 1.37 -11.44
C GLU A 112 0.12 2.81 -10.97
N ILE A 113 0.76 2.98 -9.81
CA ILE A 113 1.13 4.31 -9.31
C ILE A 113 1.98 5.07 -10.33
N GLY A 114 2.87 4.37 -11.03
CA GLY A 114 3.74 4.94 -12.07
C GLY A 114 2.99 5.46 -13.30
N LYS A 115 1.76 5.02 -13.54
CA LYS A 115 0.90 5.50 -14.65
C LYS A 115 0.28 6.88 -14.39
N ARG A 116 0.41 7.42 -13.17
CA ARG A 116 -0.07 8.76 -12.87
C ARG A 116 0.63 9.80 -13.74
N THR A 117 -0.15 10.70 -14.32
CA THR A 117 0.34 11.78 -15.17
C THR A 117 -0.26 13.12 -14.77
N GLY A 118 0.31 14.20 -15.28
CA GLY A 118 -0.25 15.54 -15.13
C GLY A 118 -0.46 15.93 -13.66
N LYS A 119 -1.69 16.30 -13.32
CA LYS A 119 -2.09 16.76 -11.99
C LYS A 119 -2.05 15.65 -10.92
N LEU A 120 -2.40 14.42 -11.28
CA LEU A 120 -2.38 13.28 -10.36
C LEU A 120 -0.96 12.97 -9.85
N LYS A 121 0.08 13.23 -10.67
CA LYS A 121 1.46 13.06 -10.25
C LYS A 121 1.91 14.13 -9.25
N ARG A 122 1.28 15.30 -9.27
CA ARG A 122 1.56 16.41 -8.34
C ARG A 122 0.71 16.38 -7.07
N GLY A 123 -0.42 15.67 -7.12
CA GLY A 123 -1.31 15.45 -5.98
C GLY A 123 -0.74 14.47 -4.97
N THR A 124 -1.45 14.28 -3.87
CA THR A 124 -1.11 13.33 -2.82
C THR A 124 -1.60 11.93 -3.19
N LEU A 125 -0.75 10.94 -2.96
CA LEU A 125 -1.10 9.52 -3.01
C LEU A 125 -1.49 9.07 -1.60
N HIS A 126 -2.76 8.77 -1.40
CA HIS A 126 -3.29 8.24 -0.14
C HIS A 126 -3.27 6.70 -0.20
N ILE A 127 -2.65 6.05 0.79
CA ILE A 127 -2.46 4.60 0.82
C ILE A 127 -3.13 4.00 2.05
N PHE A 128 -4.08 3.10 1.79
CA PHE A 128 -4.77 2.27 2.77
C PHE A 128 -4.41 0.82 2.51
N ILE A 129 -4.07 0.03 3.54
CA ILE A 129 -3.69 -1.36 3.36
C ILE A 129 -4.11 -2.25 4.51
N ALA A 130 -4.70 -3.40 4.17
CA ALA A 130 -4.86 -4.55 5.02
C ALA A 130 -3.99 -5.70 4.51
N GLY A 131 -2.82 -5.89 5.10
CA GLY A 131 -1.87 -6.88 4.62
C GLY A 131 -0.58 -7.00 5.43
N PRO A 132 0.29 -7.96 5.08
CA PRO A 132 1.55 -8.18 5.77
C PRO A 132 2.51 -6.98 5.64
N ASN A 133 3.23 -6.69 6.74
CA ASN A 133 4.24 -5.62 6.79
C ASN A 133 5.35 -5.76 5.73
N SER A 134 5.64 -6.98 5.29
CA SER A 134 6.62 -7.24 4.23
C SER A 134 6.21 -6.67 2.87
N VAL A 135 4.92 -6.68 2.52
CA VAL A 135 4.42 -6.02 1.30
C VAL A 135 4.59 -4.51 1.41
N MET A 136 4.22 -3.93 2.58
CA MET A 136 4.44 -2.51 2.85
C MET A 136 5.92 -2.13 2.82
N PHE A 137 6.80 -3.00 3.33
CA PHE A 137 8.24 -2.80 3.22
C PHE A 137 8.69 -2.75 1.76
N TYR A 138 8.29 -3.72 0.94
CA TYR A 138 8.66 -3.75 -0.49
C TYR A 138 8.05 -2.60 -1.29
N LEU A 139 6.85 -2.18 -0.95
CA LEU A 139 6.23 -0.99 -1.55
C LEU A 139 7.03 0.27 -1.20
N GLY A 140 7.43 0.40 0.07
CA GLY A 140 8.31 1.47 0.54
C GLY A 140 9.64 1.53 -0.21
N MET A 141 10.28 0.37 -0.48
CA MET A 141 11.52 0.31 -1.27
C MET A 141 11.38 0.91 -2.67
N GLN A 142 10.18 0.94 -3.24
CA GLN A 142 9.89 1.43 -4.58
C GLN A 142 9.34 2.87 -4.57
N SER A 143 9.09 3.44 -3.39
CA SER A 143 8.29 4.67 -3.23
C SER A 143 9.03 5.98 -3.50
N ILE A 144 10.32 5.97 -3.81
CA ILE A 144 11.11 7.21 -4.03
C ILE A 144 10.48 8.14 -5.06
N MET A 145 9.83 7.57 -6.08
CA MET A 145 9.23 8.33 -7.18
C MET A 145 7.73 8.63 -6.99
N TYR A 146 7.16 8.33 -5.81
CA TYR A 146 5.71 8.51 -5.60
C TYR A 146 5.30 9.98 -5.41
N GLY A 147 6.23 10.87 -5.11
CA GLY A 147 5.92 12.25 -4.74
C GLY A 147 5.31 12.31 -3.34
N LYS A 148 4.26 13.12 -3.18
CA LYS A 148 3.56 13.24 -1.89
C LYS A 148 2.78 11.96 -1.60
N VAL A 149 2.97 11.41 -0.39
CA VAL A 149 2.30 10.21 0.08
C VAL A 149 1.73 10.46 1.47
N GLN A 150 0.51 10.02 1.71
CA GLN A 150 -0.11 9.95 3.03
C GLN A 150 -0.48 8.49 3.32
N LEU A 151 -0.02 7.95 4.45
CA LEU A 151 -0.38 6.63 4.94
C LEU A 151 -1.53 6.74 5.94
N TYR A 152 -2.35 5.69 6.00
CA TYR A 152 -3.49 5.58 6.91
C TYR A 152 -3.43 4.29 7.70
N GLU A 153 -3.91 4.36 8.94
CA GLU A 153 -4.14 3.19 9.80
C GLU A 153 -5.61 3.15 10.21
N TYR A 154 -6.11 1.94 10.44
CA TYR A 154 -7.48 1.72 10.90
C TYR A 154 -7.50 1.66 12.42
N ASP A 155 -8.32 2.51 13.07
CA ASP A 155 -8.49 2.47 14.51
C ASP A 155 -9.58 1.46 14.89
N VAL A 156 -9.14 0.36 15.48
CA VAL A 156 -10.04 -0.69 15.97
C VAL A 156 -10.64 -0.38 17.35
N THR A 157 -10.25 0.74 17.98
CA THR A 157 -10.64 1.07 19.35
C THR A 157 -11.93 1.89 19.36
N PRO A 158 -13.09 1.34 19.71
CA PRO A 158 -14.39 2.01 19.54
C PRO A 158 -14.56 3.29 20.37
N THR A 159 -13.68 3.53 21.34
CA THR A 159 -13.77 4.66 22.30
C THR A 159 -12.84 5.81 21.97
N GLN A 160 -12.07 5.73 20.88
CA GLN A 160 -11.16 6.80 20.44
C GLN A 160 -11.83 7.66 19.35
N GLU A 161 -11.22 8.81 19.07
CA GLU A 161 -11.70 9.81 18.12
C GLU A 161 -11.99 9.24 16.72
N TYR A 162 -11.21 8.25 16.30
CA TYR A 162 -11.30 7.60 14.99
C TYR A 162 -11.82 6.16 15.06
N GLY A 163 -12.45 5.75 16.19
CA GLY A 163 -12.84 4.37 16.42
C GLY A 163 -13.76 3.82 15.33
N GLY A 164 -13.35 2.70 14.71
CA GLY A 164 -14.06 2.09 13.59
C GLY A 164 -13.86 2.79 12.26
N SER A 165 -12.81 3.63 12.11
CA SER A 165 -12.48 4.32 10.88
C SER A 165 -10.97 4.48 10.70
N TYR A 166 -10.56 5.04 9.57
CA TYR A 166 -9.17 5.35 9.26
C TYR A 166 -8.77 6.72 9.82
N TYR A 167 -7.47 6.86 10.12
CA TYR A 167 -6.87 8.16 10.43
C TYR A 167 -5.52 8.30 9.71
N PRO A 168 -5.12 9.53 9.34
CA PRO A 168 -3.84 9.79 8.71
C PRO A 168 -2.71 9.61 9.73
N THR A 169 -1.64 8.90 9.31
CA THR A 169 -0.48 8.66 10.17
C THR A 169 0.75 9.42 9.66
N ILE A 170 1.43 8.91 8.65
CA ILE A 170 2.70 9.46 8.19
C ILE A 170 2.58 9.96 6.77
N SER A 171 3.06 11.19 6.54
CA SER A 171 3.18 11.80 5.21
C SER A 171 4.63 11.86 4.74
N PHE A 172 4.82 11.88 3.42
CA PHE A 172 6.10 12.11 2.74
C PHE A 172 5.92 13.12 1.59
N PRO A 173 6.94 13.96 1.28
CA PRO A 173 8.15 14.16 2.08
C PRO A 173 7.79 14.75 3.45
N GLN A 174 8.61 14.49 4.44
CA GLN A 174 8.50 15.19 5.72
C GLN A 174 9.00 16.63 5.55
N GLU A 175 8.48 17.55 6.36
CA GLU A 175 8.94 18.94 6.34
C GLU A 175 10.45 18.98 6.60
N GLY A 176 11.22 19.51 5.64
CA GLY A 176 12.67 19.60 5.70
C GLY A 176 13.46 18.55 4.90
N GLU A 177 12.81 17.64 4.19
CA GLU A 177 13.43 16.65 3.29
C GLU A 177 13.63 17.18 1.85
N PHE A 178 14.23 18.37 1.66
CA PHE A 178 14.66 18.87 0.34
C PHE A 178 16.03 19.51 0.42
#